data_cdd8f1c5fe8c0e4a7c5725080f91e8c4
#
_entry.id   cdd8f1c5fe8c0e4a7c5725080f91e8c4
#
_cell.length_a   1.000
_cell.length_b   1.000
_cell.length_c   1.000
_cell.angle_alpha   90.00
_cell.angle_beta   90.00
_cell.angle_gamma   90.00
#
_symmetry.space_group_name_H-M   'P 1'
#
loop_
_entity.id
_entity.type
_entity.pdbx_description
1 polymer ?
#
loop_
_entity_poly.entity_id
_entity_poly.type
_entity_poly.pdbx_seq_one_letter_code
_entity_poly.pdbx_strand_id
1 'polypeptide(L)'
;MGGDFTGYYISQDNSGVTDRDAVGVELRYFDANKLFFTLVDYDIYFDQLNTFLFIGSWNLRDESKLNLTLDYRNSPVLTKTNATQGQGVTSLGALFDVYTDDELKQLALDRAAISETLTSGWVERFGEDWQLIVEVTATKFGETPASGGVEVMPAIDWEFYYNTQVNGNRVFYDEDTMILGVRYGDATYRF
;
A
#
# COMPACT_ATOMS: atom_id res chain seq x y z
N MET A 1 -20.16 16.99 9.84
CA MET A 1 -18.83 17.36 9.34
C MET A 1 -17.85 17.26 10.48
N GLY A 2 -16.83 16.45 10.34
CA GLY A 2 -15.80 16.23 11.35
C GLY A 2 -14.46 15.93 10.69
N GLY A 3 -13.42 16.01 11.49
CA GLY A 3 -12.09 15.64 11.06
C GLY A 3 -11.15 15.63 12.24
N ASP A 4 -10.10 14.88 12.15
CA ASP A 4 -9.03 14.84 13.13
C ASP A 4 -7.66 14.86 12.42
N PHE A 5 -6.67 15.29 13.17
CA PHE A 5 -5.30 15.34 12.77
C PHE A 5 -4.45 14.77 13.88
N THR A 6 -3.57 13.84 13.56
CA THR A 6 -2.62 13.25 14.48
C THR A 6 -1.23 13.35 13.90
N GLY A 7 -0.31 14.00 14.62
CA GLY A 7 1.12 13.92 14.34
C GLY A 7 1.76 12.92 15.30
N TYR A 8 2.75 12.15 14.84
CA TYR A 8 3.49 11.24 15.69
C TYR A 8 4.99 11.27 15.38
N TYR A 9 5.75 10.85 16.36
CA TYR A 9 7.17 10.55 16.25
C TYR A 9 7.40 9.13 16.75
N ILE A 10 8.17 8.36 16.03
CA ILE A 10 8.58 7.01 16.39
C ILE A 10 10.10 7.01 16.49
N SER A 11 10.63 6.59 17.65
CA SER A 11 12.03 6.22 17.81
C SER A 11 12.07 4.79 18.32
N GLN A 12 12.70 3.93 17.56
CA GLN A 12 12.79 2.50 17.85
C GLN A 12 14.26 2.11 17.96
N ASP A 13 14.60 1.50 19.09
CA ASP A 13 15.94 0.96 19.33
C ASP A 13 15.91 -0.56 19.32
N ASN A 14 16.95 -1.15 18.75
CA ASN A 14 17.20 -2.57 18.80
C ASN A 14 18.62 -2.80 19.35
N SER A 15 18.71 -3.45 20.52
CA SER A 15 19.98 -3.76 21.19
C SER A 15 20.85 -2.53 21.50
N GLY A 16 20.20 -1.39 21.81
CA GLY A 16 20.89 -0.13 22.14
C GLY A 16 21.35 0.67 20.92
N VAL A 17 20.88 0.31 19.75
CA VAL A 17 21.13 1.01 18.49
C VAL A 17 19.82 1.50 17.92
N THR A 18 19.79 2.73 17.43
CA THR A 18 18.61 3.26 16.74
C THR A 18 18.34 2.45 15.50
N ASP A 19 17.19 1.79 15.48
CA ASP A 19 16.71 0.93 14.40
C ASP A 19 15.87 1.71 13.41
N ARG A 20 15.08 2.68 13.93
CA ARG A 20 14.19 3.53 13.13
C ARG A 20 13.90 4.83 13.85
N ASP A 21 13.95 5.93 13.12
CA ASP A 21 13.46 7.24 13.55
C ASP A 21 12.53 7.80 12.48
N ALA A 22 11.26 8.00 12.82
CA ALA A 22 10.28 8.45 11.85
C ALA A 22 9.33 9.51 12.42
N VAL A 23 8.88 10.39 11.56
CA VAL A 23 7.75 11.29 11.82
C VAL A 23 6.61 10.96 10.88
N GLY A 24 5.40 11.12 11.39
CA GLY A 24 4.25 10.88 10.56
C GLY A 24 3.06 11.73 10.91
N VAL A 25 2.13 11.75 9.97
CA VAL A 25 0.89 12.51 10.05
C VAL A 25 -0.26 11.65 9.58
N GLU A 26 -1.30 11.59 10.38
CA GLU A 26 -2.61 11.09 9.98
C GLU A 26 -3.59 12.26 9.88
N LEU A 27 -4.37 12.27 8.82
CA LEU A 27 -5.46 13.20 8.63
C LEU A 27 -6.72 12.42 8.25
N ARG A 28 -7.81 12.69 8.98
CA ARG A 28 -9.13 12.14 8.69
C ARG A 28 -10.11 13.28 8.51
N TYR A 29 -10.95 13.15 7.50
CA TYR A 29 -12.05 14.05 7.27
C TYR A 29 -13.28 13.26 6.86
N PHE A 30 -14.44 13.63 7.42
CA PHE A 30 -15.70 13.02 7.04
C PHE A 30 -16.85 14.02 7.13
N ASP A 31 -17.73 13.93 6.18
CA ASP A 31 -19.05 14.57 6.19
C ASP A 31 -20.10 13.59 5.61
N ALA A 32 -21.31 14.08 5.36
CA ALA A 32 -22.38 13.23 4.83
C ALA A 32 -22.05 12.61 3.46
N ASN A 33 -21.19 13.26 2.67
CA ASN A 33 -20.92 12.89 1.28
C ASN A 33 -19.47 12.51 1.02
N LYS A 34 -18.56 12.71 1.97
CA LYS A 34 -17.12 12.54 1.76
C LYS A 34 -16.46 11.90 2.98
N LEU A 35 -15.53 11.01 2.70
CA LEU A 35 -14.60 10.47 3.67
C LEU A 35 -13.22 10.51 3.06
N PHE A 36 -12.25 11.05 3.80
CA PHE A 36 -10.84 11.03 3.44
C PHE A 36 -10.02 10.54 4.61
N PHE A 37 -9.05 9.73 4.30
CA PHE A 37 -7.98 9.34 5.21
C PHE A 37 -6.65 9.52 4.49
N THR A 38 -5.69 10.11 5.17
CA THR A 38 -4.31 10.24 4.66
C THR A 38 -3.35 9.87 5.78
N LEU A 39 -2.38 9.05 5.47
CA LEU A 39 -1.23 8.72 6.32
C LEU A 39 0.03 9.04 5.54
N VAL A 40 0.92 9.78 6.16
CA VAL A 40 2.29 10.03 5.67
C VAL A 40 3.26 9.62 6.77
N ASP A 41 4.21 8.77 6.45
CA ASP A 41 5.28 8.34 7.34
C ASP A 41 6.62 8.57 6.63
N TYR A 42 7.45 9.41 7.23
CA TYR A 42 8.77 9.76 6.72
C TYR A 42 9.83 9.31 7.72
N ASP A 43 10.75 8.51 7.25
CA ASP A 43 11.86 8.04 8.05
C ASP A 43 13.00 9.07 8.02
N ILE A 44 13.30 9.66 9.18
CA ILE A 44 14.33 10.70 9.32
C ILE A 44 15.72 10.07 9.24
N TYR A 45 15.89 8.86 9.79
CA TYR A 45 17.18 8.18 9.79
C TYR A 45 17.57 7.76 8.37
N PHE A 46 16.63 7.20 7.60
CA PHE A 46 16.87 6.80 6.21
C PHE A 46 16.74 7.95 5.21
N ASP A 47 16.16 9.09 5.62
CA ASP A 47 15.87 10.25 4.75
C ASP A 47 14.95 9.87 3.59
N GLN A 48 13.89 9.10 3.87
CA GLN A 48 12.99 8.56 2.87
C GLN A 48 11.52 8.53 3.30
N LEU A 49 10.64 8.71 2.32
CA LEU A 49 9.21 8.45 2.48
C LEU A 49 9.01 6.94 2.61
N ASN A 50 8.52 6.51 3.76
CA ASN A 50 8.31 5.10 4.05
C ASN A 50 6.90 4.65 3.69
N THR A 51 5.90 5.51 3.94
CA THR A 51 4.51 5.23 3.59
C THR A 51 3.78 6.52 3.21
N PHE A 52 3.06 6.47 2.12
CA PHE A 52 2.00 7.41 1.79
C PHE A 52 0.74 6.63 1.45
N LEU A 53 -0.31 6.81 2.25
CA LEU A 53 -1.61 6.20 2.01
C LEU A 53 -2.66 7.31 1.93
N PHE A 54 -3.42 7.30 0.85
CA PHE A 54 -4.62 8.10 0.73
C PHE A 54 -5.81 7.20 0.40
N ILE A 55 -6.89 7.36 1.14
CA ILE A 55 -8.16 6.70 0.89
C ILE A 55 -9.23 7.78 0.83
N GLY A 56 -9.92 7.84 -0.29
CA GLY A 56 -10.99 8.81 -0.52
C GLY A 56 -12.28 8.12 -0.98
N SER A 57 -13.39 8.64 -0.50
CA SER A 57 -14.73 8.19 -0.90
C SER A 57 -15.65 9.41 -1.00
N TRP A 58 -16.33 9.53 -2.14
CA TRP A 58 -17.24 10.63 -2.46
C TRP A 58 -18.58 10.10 -2.91
N ASN A 59 -19.65 10.49 -2.24
CA ASN A 59 -20.99 10.36 -2.78
C ASN A 59 -21.21 11.53 -3.75
N LEU A 60 -21.17 11.24 -5.04
CA LEU A 60 -21.36 12.26 -6.08
C LEU A 60 -22.84 12.64 -6.19
N ARG A 61 -23.69 11.65 -6.01
CA ARG A 61 -25.16 11.70 -5.96
C ARG A 61 -25.66 10.61 -5.03
N ASP A 62 -26.93 10.56 -4.73
CA ASP A 62 -27.52 9.53 -3.86
C ASP A 62 -27.29 8.10 -4.38
N GLU A 63 -27.21 7.95 -5.71
CA GLU A 63 -26.99 6.67 -6.38
C GLU A 63 -25.53 6.44 -6.82
N SER A 64 -24.65 7.46 -6.73
CA SER A 64 -23.34 7.44 -7.35
C SER A 64 -22.23 7.69 -6.34
N LYS A 65 -21.25 6.78 -6.27
CA LYS A 65 -20.10 6.87 -5.36
C LYS A 65 -18.79 6.62 -6.10
N LEU A 66 -17.81 7.47 -5.83
CA LEU A 66 -16.42 7.30 -6.26
C LEU A 66 -15.54 6.94 -5.07
N ASN A 67 -14.66 5.96 -5.25
CA ASN A 67 -13.62 5.61 -4.30
C ASN A 67 -12.25 5.75 -4.97
N LEU A 68 -11.26 6.20 -4.21
CA LEU A 68 -9.87 6.32 -4.66
C LEU A 68 -8.94 5.87 -3.53
N THR A 69 -7.99 5.02 -3.85
CA THR A 69 -6.90 4.64 -2.96
C THR A 69 -5.58 4.85 -3.67
N LEU A 70 -4.66 5.56 -3.02
CA LEU A 70 -3.27 5.69 -3.40
C LEU A 70 -2.44 5.10 -2.27
N ASP A 71 -1.59 4.15 -2.57
CA ASP A 71 -0.74 3.47 -1.61
C ASP A 71 0.69 3.40 -2.15
N TYR A 72 1.59 4.09 -1.48
CA TYR A 72 3.02 4.01 -1.68
C TYR A 72 3.66 3.54 -0.39
N ARG A 73 4.49 2.52 -0.46
CA ARG A 73 5.21 2.03 0.72
C ARG A 73 6.52 1.36 0.40
N ASN A 74 7.46 1.44 1.33
CA ASN A 74 8.59 0.53 1.39
C ASN A 74 8.13 -0.82 1.98
N SER A 75 8.53 -1.92 1.38
CA SER A 75 8.20 -3.27 1.82
C SER A 75 9.48 -4.13 1.88
N PRO A 76 9.89 -4.58 3.06
CA PRO A 76 9.33 -4.24 4.38
C PRO A 76 9.53 -2.75 4.73
N VAL A 77 8.83 -2.29 5.76
CA VAL A 77 9.05 -0.96 6.37
C VAL A 77 10.54 -0.78 6.69
N LEU A 78 11.09 0.39 6.39
CA LEU A 78 12.51 0.66 6.58
C LEU A 78 12.88 0.61 8.07
N THR A 79 13.76 -0.30 8.41
CA THR A 79 14.41 -0.44 9.70
C THR A 79 15.83 -0.91 9.49
N LYS A 80 16.76 -0.54 10.39
CA LYS A 80 18.14 -1.02 10.30
C LYS A 80 18.22 -2.56 10.45
N THR A 81 17.28 -3.13 11.16
CA THR A 81 17.14 -4.59 11.30
C THR A 81 16.97 -5.30 9.95
N ASN A 82 16.45 -4.62 8.91
CA ASN A 82 16.35 -5.20 7.57
C ASN A 82 17.73 -5.62 7.02
N ALA A 83 18.82 -4.95 7.43
CA ALA A 83 20.18 -5.33 7.05
C ALA A 83 20.57 -6.74 7.49
N THR A 84 19.92 -7.33 8.50
CA THR A 84 20.21 -8.71 8.96
C THR A 84 19.73 -9.77 7.97
N GLN A 85 18.82 -9.42 7.08
CA GLN A 85 18.25 -10.34 6.10
C GLN A 85 19.36 -10.86 5.16
N GLY A 86 19.46 -12.19 5.06
CA GLY A 86 20.46 -12.85 4.21
C GLY A 86 21.89 -12.84 4.74
N GLN A 87 22.17 -12.26 5.90
CA GLN A 87 23.51 -12.20 6.48
C GLN A 87 23.86 -13.40 7.39
N GLY A 88 22.91 -14.32 7.61
CA GLY A 88 23.12 -15.45 8.50
C GLY A 88 23.18 -15.09 9.98
N VAL A 89 22.85 -13.86 10.35
CA VAL A 89 22.81 -13.36 11.74
C VAL A 89 21.38 -12.97 12.12
N THR A 90 21.09 -13.06 13.40
CA THR A 90 19.74 -12.78 13.93
C THR A 90 19.68 -11.47 14.73
N SER A 91 20.82 -10.84 14.96
CA SER A 91 20.87 -9.58 15.71
C SER A 91 21.63 -8.49 14.96
N LEU A 92 21.12 -7.29 15.07
CA LEU A 92 21.77 -6.08 14.53
C LEU A 92 23.16 -5.89 15.14
N GLY A 93 23.33 -6.14 16.45
CA GLY A 93 24.59 -6.02 17.14
C GLY A 93 25.74 -6.83 16.52
N ALA A 94 25.43 -8.01 15.99
CA ALA A 94 26.47 -8.85 15.34
C ALA A 94 26.97 -8.24 14.00
N LEU A 95 26.18 -7.38 13.37
CA LEU A 95 26.61 -6.71 12.15
C LEU A 95 27.51 -5.49 12.41
N PHE A 96 27.42 -4.86 13.58
CA PHE A 96 28.28 -3.72 13.93
C PHE A 96 29.76 -4.10 14.12
N ASP A 97 30.05 -5.38 14.31
CA ASP A 97 31.45 -5.87 14.34
C ASP A 97 32.09 -5.88 12.95
N VAL A 98 31.27 -5.82 11.89
CA VAL A 98 31.73 -6.01 10.51
C VAL A 98 31.43 -4.78 9.64
N TYR A 99 30.32 -4.10 9.87
CA TYR A 99 29.81 -3.00 9.06
C TYR A 99 29.72 -1.69 9.84
N THR A 100 29.98 -0.59 9.19
CA THR A 100 29.69 0.76 9.69
C THR A 100 28.20 1.06 9.68
N ASP A 101 27.77 2.10 10.37
CA ASP A 101 26.37 2.52 10.41
C ASP A 101 25.82 2.88 9.00
N ASP A 102 26.62 3.56 8.18
CA ASP A 102 26.26 3.93 6.82
C ASP A 102 26.12 2.70 5.91
N GLU A 103 27.00 1.69 6.08
CA GLU A 103 26.89 0.43 5.34
C GLU A 103 25.67 -0.36 5.74
N LEU A 104 25.32 -0.37 7.05
CA LEU A 104 24.09 -1.00 7.54
C LEU A 104 22.85 -0.29 7.02
N LYS A 105 22.88 1.05 6.98
CA LYS A 105 21.82 1.86 6.37
C LYS A 105 21.62 1.47 4.90
N GLN A 106 22.69 1.39 4.14
CA GLN A 106 22.61 1.01 2.73
C GLN A 106 22.11 -0.43 2.56
N LEU A 107 22.63 -1.38 3.35
CA LEU A 107 22.16 -2.76 3.34
C LEU A 107 20.65 -2.87 3.66
N ALA A 108 20.16 -2.07 4.60
CA ALA A 108 18.74 -2.05 4.92
C ALA A 108 17.89 -1.50 3.77
N LEU A 109 18.36 -0.46 3.09
CA LEU A 109 17.72 0.10 1.88
C LEU A 109 17.68 -0.93 0.76
N ASP A 110 18.78 -1.65 0.55
CA ASP A 110 18.89 -2.70 -0.47
C ASP A 110 17.98 -3.92 -0.15
N ARG A 111 17.37 -3.97 1.02
CA ARG A 111 16.42 -5.03 1.44
C ARG A 111 14.97 -4.58 1.43
N ALA A 112 14.68 -3.39 0.98
CA ALA A 112 13.34 -2.87 0.84
C ALA A 112 13.02 -2.59 -0.63
N ALA A 113 11.82 -2.96 -1.05
CA ALA A 113 11.30 -2.63 -2.36
C ALA A 113 10.16 -1.62 -2.23
N ILE A 114 10.05 -0.73 -3.20
CA ILE A 114 8.94 0.22 -3.27
C ILE A 114 7.74 -0.48 -3.92
N SER A 115 6.60 -0.39 -3.27
CA SER A 115 5.31 -0.82 -3.80
C SER A 115 4.42 0.41 -3.99
N GLU A 116 3.86 0.55 -5.18
CA GLU A 116 2.94 1.62 -5.54
C GLU A 116 1.63 1.00 -6.04
N THR A 117 0.51 1.44 -5.48
CA THR A 117 -0.81 0.96 -5.90
C THR A 117 -1.77 2.13 -6.02
N LEU A 118 -2.48 2.18 -7.13
CA LEU A 118 -3.59 3.07 -7.38
C LEU A 118 -4.84 2.23 -7.62
N THR A 119 -5.88 2.45 -6.82
CA THR A 119 -7.19 1.84 -7.06
C THR A 119 -8.23 2.94 -7.21
N SER A 120 -9.04 2.88 -8.25
CA SER A 120 -10.19 3.74 -8.47
C SER A 120 -11.43 2.88 -8.69
N GLY A 121 -12.47 3.14 -7.90
CA GLY A 121 -13.72 2.41 -7.97
C GLY A 121 -14.91 3.35 -8.12
N TRP A 122 -15.83 3.02 -9.00
CA TRP A 122 -17.10 3.70 -9.18
C TRP A 122 -18.24 2.75 -8.93
N VAL A 123 -19.19 3.21 -8.12
CA VAL A 123 -20.42 2.50 -7.82
C VAL A 123 -21.59 3.34 -8.29
N GLU A 124 -22.48 2.74 -9.07
CA GLU A 124 -23.71 3.37 -9.54
C GLU A 124 -24.89 2.48 -9.22
N ARG A 125 -25.96 3.04 -8.66
CA ARG A 125 -27.24 2.35 -8.45
C ARG A 125 -28.23 2.76 -9.50
N PHE A 126 -28.97 1.79 -10.01
CA PHE A 126 -30.03 1.98 -10.98
C PHE A 126 -31.36 1.50 -10.36
N GLY A 127 -32.08 2.46 -9.78
CA GLY A 127 -33.28 2.14 -9.00
C GLY A 127 -32.94 1.42 -7.69
N GLU A 128 -33.86 0.57 -7.22
CA GLU A 128 -33.71 -0.17 -5.97
C GLU A 128 -33.06 -1.54 -6.16
N ASP A 129 -33.07 -2.05 -7.41
CA ASP A 129 -32.75 -3.45 -7.71
C ASP A 129 -31.36 -3.68 -8.29
N TRP A 130 -30.71 -2.64 -8.87
CA TRP A 130 -29.47 -2.84 -9.62
C TRP A 130 -28.33 -1.95 -9.13
N GLN A 131 -27.14 -2.53 -9.07
CA GLN A 131 -25.90 -1.83 -8.78
C GLN A 131 -24.81 -2.26 -9.75
N LEU A 132 -24.11 -1.28 -10.32
CA LEU A 132 -22.88 -1.47 -11.09
C LEU A 132 -21.70 -1.02 -10.25
N ILE A 133 -20.68 -1.86 -10.16
CA ILE A 133 -19.38 -1.53 -9.57
C ILE A 133 -18.33 -1.72 -10.65
N VAL A 134 -17.54 -0.67 -10.90
CA VAL A 134 -16.37 -0.72 -11.79
C VAL A 134 -15.16 -0.32 -10.97
N GLU A 135 -14.13 -1.15 -10.97
CA GLU A 135 -12.88 -0.90 -10.27
C GLU A 135 -11.70 -1.11 -11.21
N VAL A 136 -10.73 -0.21 -11.12
CA VAL A 136 -9.45 -0.31 -11.81
C VAL A 136 -8.37 -0.21 -10.76
N THR A 137 -7.47 -1.17 -10.75
CA THR A 137 -6.28 -1.17 -9.90
C THR A 137 -5.04 -1.20 -10.78
N ALA A 138 -4.11 -0.29 -10.53
CA ALA A 138 -2.79 -0.29 -11.12
C ALA A 138 -1.76 -0.50 -10.02
N THR A 139 -0.82 -1.43 -10.24
CA THR A 139 0.24 -1.74 -9.28
C THR A 139 1.60 -1.70 -9.95
N LYS A 140 2.60 -1.28 -9.16
CA LYS A 140 4.00 -1.32 -9.55
C LYS A 140 4.83 -1.77 -8.34
N PHE A 141 5.82 -2.62 -8.58
CA PHE A 141 6.75 -3.08 -7.56
C PHE A 141 8.17 -2.83 -8.02
N GLY A 142 9.00 -2.30 -7.13
CA GLY A 142 10.44 -2.26 -7.31
C GLY A 142 11.07 -3.66 -7.31
N GLU A 143 12.31 -3.74 -7.73
CA GLU A 143 13.10 -4.96 -7.64
C GLU A 143 13.17 -5.41 -6.18
N THR A 144 12.91 -6.70 -5.95
CA THR A 144 13.03 -7.29 -4.62
C THR A 144 14.45 -7.84 -4.47
N PRO A 145 15.24 -7.32 -3.54
CA PRO A 145 16.63 -7.76 -3.38
C PRO A 145 16.74 -9.23 -3.00
N ALA A 146 17.79 -9.87 -3.44
CA ALA A 146 18.11 -11.23 -3.04
C ALA A 146 18.36 -11.30 -1.52
N SER A 147 17.67 -12.19 -0.84
CA SER A 147 17.78 -12.39 0.59
C SER A 147 17.92 -13.88 0.87
N GLY A 148 19.02 -14.28 1.52
CA GLY A 148 19.18 -15.62 2.08
C GLY A 148 19.04 -16.79 1.10
N GLY A 149 19.45 -16.62 -0.15
CA GLY A 149 19.35 -17.65 -1.20
C GLY A 149 18.05 -17.60 -2.00
N VAL A 150 17.21 -16.61 -1.78
CA VAL A 150 16.07 -16.34 -2.63
C VAL A 150 16.54 -15.53 -3.82
N GLU A 151 16.11 -15.90 -5.03
CA GLU A 151 16.42 -15.16 -6.24
C GLU A 151 15.83 -13.72 -6.16
N VAL A 152 16.54 -12.77 -6.76
CA VAL A 152 16.04 -11.41 -6.96
C VAL A 152 14.79 -11.50 -7.82
N MET A 153 13.68 -11.02 -7.31
CA MET A 153 12.51 -10.85 -8.15
C MET A 153 12.64 -9.54 -8.93
N PRO A 154 12.53 -9.58 -10.25
CA PRO A 154 12.65 -8.37 -11.06
C PRO A 154 11.53 -7.38 -10.71
N ALA A 155 11.80 -6.12 -10.94
CA ALA A 155 10.80 -5.08 -10.84
C ALA A 155 9.61 -5.40 -11.77
N ILE A 156 8.41 -5.16 -11.29
CA ILE A 156 7.18 -5.24 -12.07
C ILE A 156 6.79 -3.81 -12.39
N ASP A 157 6.75 -3.46 -13.66
CA ASP A 157 6.21 -2.19 -14.13
C ASP A 157 4.69 -2.18 -13.99
N TRP A 158 4.04 -1.05 -14.27
CA TRP A 158 2.62 -0.88 -14.04
C TRP A 158 1.78 -2.01 -14.63
N GLU A 159 1.14 -2.79 -13.75
CA GLU A 159 0.13 -3.77 -14.10
C GLU A 159 -1.26 -3.22 -13.77
N PHE A 160 -2.21 -3.43 -14.69
CA PHE A 160 -3.57 -2.93 -14.56
C PHE A 160 -4.55 -4.09 -14.39
N TYR A 161 -5.40 -3.97 -13.38
CA TYR A 161 -6.48 -4.91 -13.09
C TYR A 161 -7.81 -4.19 -13.22
N TYR A 162 -8.73 -4.80 -13.96
CA TYR A 162 -10.09 -4.28 -14.11
C TYR A 162 -11.07 -5.27 -13.51
N ASN A 163 -11.96 -4.78 -12.66
CA ASN A 163 -13.03 -5.56 -12.07
C ASN A 163 -14.35 -4.85 -12.29
N THR A 164 -15.33 -5.57 -12.84
CA THR A 164 -16.68 -5.05 -13.01
C THR A 164 -17.65 -6.02 -12.39
N GLN A 165 -18.50 -5.52 -11.51
CA GLN A 165 -19.55 -6.29 -10.85
C GLN A 165 -20.90 -5.66 -11.18
N VAL A 166 -21.85 -6.49 -11.59
CA VAL A 166 -23.25 -6.11 -11.72
C VAL A 166 -24.05 -6.93 -10.73
N ASN A 167 -24.55 -6.25 -9.72
CA ASN A 167 -25.40 -6.86 -8.69
C ASN A 167 -26.85 -6.51 -8.97
N GLY A 168 -27.71 -7.51 -9.09
CA GLY A 168 -29.16 -7.33 -9.27
C GLY A 168 -29.90 -8.05 -8.16
N ASN A 169 -30.81 -7.35 -7.51
CA ASN A 169 -31.73 -7.92 -6.56
C ASN A 169 -33.06 -8.19 -7.29
N ARG A 170 -33.36 -9.43 -7.60
CA ARG A 170 -34.68 -9.79 -8.11
C ARG A 170 -35.67 -9.94 -6.94
N VAL A 171 -36.88 -9.45 -7.15
CA VAL A 171 -38.00 -9.51 -6.21
C VAL A 171 -38.35 -10.94 -5.71
N PHE A 172 -37.66 -11.96 -6.21
CA PHE A 172 -37.85 -13.38 -5.91
C PHE A 172 -36.64 -14.04 -5.26
N TYR A 173 -35.95 -13.37 -4.35
CA TYR A 173 -34.97 -13.97 -3.43
C TYR A 173 -33.60 -14.41 -3.99
N ASP A 174 -33.25 -14.09 -5.20
CA ASP A 174 -31.92 -14.41 -5.73
C ASP A 174 -31.09 -13.14 -5.99
N GLU A 175 -29.93 -13.07 -5.38
CA GLU A 175 -28.89 -12.10 -5.68
C GLU A 175 -28.07 -12.59 -6.87
N ASP A 176 -28.28 -11.99 -8.03
CA ASP A 176 -27.47 -12.30 -9.21
C ASP A 176 -26.21 -11.41 -9.20
N THR A 177 -25.04 -11.99 -9.02
CA THR A 177 -23.76 -11.31 -9.13
C THR A 177 -22.96 -11.84 -10.31
N MET A 178 -22.57 -10.94 -11.22
CA MET A 178 -21.63 -11.25 -12.31
C MET A 178 -20.33 -10.49 -12.06
N ILE A 179 -19.23 -11.22 -11.96
CA ILE A 179 -17.90 -10.64 -11.79
C ILE A 179 -17.13 -10.88 -13.09
N LEU A 180 -16.72 -9.79 -13.76
CA LEU A 180 -15.83 -9.83 -14.90
C LEU A 180 -14.49 -9.20 -14.49
N GLY A 181 -13.45 -10.02 -14.44
CA GLY A 181 -12.09 -9.57 -14.17
C GLY A 181 -11.24 -9.63 -15.44
N VAL A 182 -10.61 -8.53 -15.80
CA VAL A 182 -9.61 -8.48 -16.88
C VAL A 182 -8.32 -7.98 -16.29
N ARG A 183 -7.25 -8.77 -16.44
CA ARG A 183 -5.89 -8.37 -16.09
C ARG A 183 -5.15 -7.97 -17.36
N TYR A 184 -4.56 -6.80 -17.37
CA TYR A 184 -3.64 -6.33 -18.40
C TYR A 184 -2.26 -6.14 -17.78
N GLY A 185 -1.27 -6.82 -18.33
CA GLY A 185 0.14 -6.77 -17.88
C GLY A 185 1.00 -7.63 -18.80
N ASP A 186 2.30 -7.59 -18.61
CA ASP A 186 3.30 -8.11 -19.56
C ASP A 186 3.19 -9.59 -19.93
N ALA A 187 2.30 -10.35 -19.37
CA ALA A 187 2.38 -11.78 -19.63
C ALA A 187 1.09 -12.55 -19.72
N THR A 188 -0.07 -12.11 -19.46
CA THR A 188 -1.18 -13.06 -19.69
C THR A 188 -2.57 -12.42 -19.54
N TYR A 189 -3.35 -12.42 -20.61
CA TYR A 189 -4.79 -12.27 -20.53
C TYR A 189 -5.36 -13.56 -19.91
N ARG A 190 -6.01 -13.46 -18.76
CA ARG A 190 -6.84 -14.53 -18.23
C ARG A 190 -8.29 -14.05 -18.23
N PHE A 191 -9.11 -14.74 -19.00
CA PHE A 191 -10.55 -14.57 -19.02
C PHE A 191 -11.18 -15.57 -18.05
#